data_bc8be95d88aaf70b60efd98c6979cf07
#
_entry.id   bc8be95d88aaf70b60efd98c6979cf07
#
_cell.length_a   1.000
_cell.length_b   1.000
_cell.length_c   1.000
_cell.angle_alpha   90.00
_cell.angle_beta   90.00
_cell.angle_gamma   90.00
#
_symmetry.space_group_name_H-M   'P 1'
#
loop_
_entity.id
_entity.type
_entity.pdbx_description
1 polymer ?
#
loop_
_entity_poly.entity_id
_entity_poly.type
_entity_poly.pdbx_seq_one_letter_code
_entity_poly.pdbx_strand_id
1 'polypeptide(L)'
;MAIYRLAELLETRFRRSFLKRAWIAKTPRAVLARPDSFMNVCGPVVARLAKSFGQPLVVHDDLDLPLGALRFRMKGSAGGHNGVASVIAHLGTPDFPRLKIGIGRPASKADVVDWVLTRCEGADRETFNGAVGRAAEALRSALDTGLDRAMTELGT
;
A
#
# COMPACT_ATOMS: atom_id res chain seq x y z
N MET A 1 4.54 -3.33 -5.32
CA MET A 1 4.24 -4.61 -6.00
C MET A 1 2.73 -4.81 -6.19
N ALA A 2 1.89 -4.84 -5.14
CA ALA A 2 0.44 -5.04 -5.29
C ALA A 2 -0.24 -4.07 -6.27
N ILE A 3 0.14 -2.78 -6.28
CA ILE A 3 -0.43 -1.79 -7.18
C ILE A 3 -0.10 -2.04 -8.68
N TYR A 4 1.04 -2.65 -8.98
CA TYR A 4 1.36 -3.04 -10.36
C TYR A 4 0.53 -4.23 -10.80
N ARG A 5 0.34 -5.21 -9.90
CA ARG A 5 -0.53 -6.36 -10.17
C ARG A 5 -1.99 -5.92 -10.34
N LEU A 6 -2.45 -4.96 -9.53
CA LEU A 6 -3.77 -4.35 -9.72
C LEU A 6 -3.89 -3.65 -11.08
N ALA A 7 -2.85 -2.93 -11.52
CA ALA A 7 -2.86 -2.27 -12.83
C ALA A 7 -2.97 -3.27 -13.98
N GLU A 8 -2.31 -4.43 -13.87
CA GLU A 8 -2.47 -5.54 -14.82
C GLU A 8 -3.91 -6.05 -14.85
N LEU A 9 -4.52 -6.31 -13.68
CA LEU A 9 -5.91 -6.77 -13.56
C LEU A 9 -6.94 -5.75 -14.11
N LEU A 10 -6.61 -4.46 -14.06
CA LEU A 10 -7.44 -3.37 -14.58
C LEU A 10 -7.04 -2.94 -16.01
N GLU A 11 -6.20 -3.70 -16.68
CA GLU A 11 -5.72 -3.46 -18.05
C GLU A 11 -5.20 -2.04 -18.28
N THR A 12 -4.52 -1.46 -17.26
CA THR A 12 -3.98 -0.11 -17.32
C THR A 12 -2.47 -0.11 -17.14
N ARG A 13 -1.82 1.01 -17.52
CA ARG A 13 -0.36 1.15 -17.46
C ARG A 13 0.04 2.41 -16.74
N PHE A 14 1.09 2.30 -15.94
CA PHE A 14 1.70 3.43 -15.27
C PHE A 14 2.45 4.34 -16.26
N ARG A 15 2.22 5.65 -16.12
CA ARG A 15 2.99 6.70 -16.79
C ARG A 15 3.58 7.63 -15.76
N ARG A 16 4.82 8.07 -15.95
CA ARG A 16 5.50 9.01 -15.05
C ARG A 16 4.90 10.40 -15.20
N SER A 17 4.52 11.00 -14.09
CA SER A 17 4.09 12.41 -14.01
C SER A 17 5.15 13.20 -13.24
N PHE A 18 5.92 14.01 -13.98
CA PHE A 18 6.94 14.87 -13.37
C PHE A 18 6.32 15.93 -12.46
N LEU A 19 5.20 16.54 -12.87
CA LEU A 19 4.48 17.55 -12.09
C LEU A 19 3.98 16.98 -10.75
N LYS A 20 3.50 15.75 -10.73
CA LYS A 20 3.00 15.08 -9.51
C LYS A 20 4.07 14.30 -8.77
N ARG A 21 5.26 14.14 -9.35
CA ARG A 21 6.35 13.31 -8.82
C ARG A 21 5.88 11.91 -8.47
N ALA A 22 5.13 11.29 -9.37
CA ALA A 22 4.55 9.97 -9.18
C ALA A 22 4.39 9.23 -10.51
N TRP A 23 4.39 7.91 -10.44
CA TRP A 23 3.90 7.05 -11.50
C TRP A 23 2.40 6.87 -11.32
N ILE A 24 1.62 7.13 -12.37
CA ILE A 24 0.16 7.18 -12.31
C ILE A 24 -0.42 6.29 -13.41
N ALA A 25 -1.38 5.45 -13.02
CA ALA A 25 -2.25 4.73 -13.95
C ALA A 25 -3.71 5.12 -13.66
N LYS A 26 -4.47 5.43 -14.69
CA LYS A 26 -5.86 5.89 -14.57
C LYS A 26 -6.80 4.84 -15.12
N THR A 27 -7.89 4.61 -14.43
CA THR A 27 -9.04 3.84 -14.87
C THR A 27 -10.30 4.68 -14.70
N PRO A 28 -11.46 4.27 -15.25
CA PRO A 28 -12.72 4.96 -15.00
C PRO A 28 -13.13 5.03 -13.51
N ARG A 29 -12.63 4.10 -12.68
CA ARG A 29 -13.04 3.94 -11.28
C ARG A 29 -11.99 4.41 -10.27
N ALA A 30 -10.70 4.45 -10.65
CA ALA A 30 -9.62 4.77 -9.73
C ALA A 30 -8.42 5.38 -10.39
N VAL A 31 -7.64 6.08 -9.60
CA VAL A 31 -6.28 6.49 -9.95
C VAL A 31 -5.30 5.70 -9.09
N LEU A 32 -4.50 4.86 -9.73
CA LEU A 32 -3.40 4.16 -9.08
C LEU A 32 -2.18 5.06 -9.10
N ALA A 33 -1.51 5.21 -7.97
CA ALA A 33 -0.34 6.07 -7.90
C ALA A 33 0.77 5.43 -7.06
N ARG A 34 2.00 5.52 -7.56
CA ARG A 34 3.21 5.21 -6.82
C ARG A 34 4.06 6.47 -6.73
N PRO A 35 4.30 7.01 -5.52
CA PRO A 35 5.22 8.13 -5.34
C PRO A 35 6.60 7.83 -5.95
N ASP A 36 7.20 8.84 -6.59
CA ASP A 36 8.56 8.81 -7.11
C ASP A 36 9.50 9.44 -6.07
N SER A 37 9.51 8.83 -4.89
CA SER A 37 10.29 9.24 -3.72
C SER A 37 10.52 8.05 -2.79
N PHE A 38 11.48 8.18 -1.88
CA PHE A 38 11.63 7.20 -0.81
C PHE A 38 10.37 7.17 0.08
N MET A 39 10.07 6.00 0.65
CA MET A 39 8.85 5.76 1.41
C MET A 39 8.72 6.71 2.61
N ASN A 40 9.80 6.94 3.36
CA ASN A 40 9.84 7.80 4.55
C ASN A 40 9.56 9.29 4.25
N VAL A 41 9.65 9.73 3.00
CA VAL A 41 9.39 11.11 2.55
C VAL A 41 8.30 11.21 1.48
N CYS A 42 7.44 10.20 1.37
CA CYS A 42 6.39 10.17 0.34
C CYS A 42 5.18 11.08 0.67
N GLY A 43 5.03 11.54 1.91
CA GLY A 43 3.88 12.33 2.37
C GLY A 43 3.55 13.55 1.51
N PRO A 44 4.50 14.42 1.13
CA PRO A 44 4.23 15.58 0.26
C PRO A 44 3.64 15.18 -1.10
N VAL A 45 4.11 14.05 -1.65
CA VAL A 45 3.61 13.53 -2.94
C VAL A 45 2.19 13.02 -2.78
N VAL A 46 1.93 12.22 -1.72
CA VAL A 46 0.60 11.69 -1.41
C VAL A 46 -0.40 12.82 -1.16
N ALA A 47 -0.04 13.84 -0.38
CA ALA A 47 -0.90 15.00 -0.13
C ALA A 47 -1.25 15.76 -1.43
N ARG A 48 -0.27 15.91 -2.35
CA ARG A 48 -0.52 16.51 -3.68
C ARG A 48 -1.46 15.66 -4.52
N LEU A 49 -1.31 14.34 -4.49
CA LEU A 49 -2.21 13.41 -5.16
C LEU A 49 -3.62 13.46 -4.57
N ALA A 50 -3.74 13.50 -3.24
CA ALA A 50 -5.01 13.60 -2.53
C ALA A 50 -5.78 14.88 -2.88
N LYS A 51 -5.09 16.03 -3.02
CA LYS A 51 -5.71 17.28 -3.50
C LYS A 51 -6.27 17.17 -4.92
N SER A 52 -5.70 16.30 -5.74
CA SER A 52 -6.11 16.16 -7.15
C SER A 52 -7.16 15.06 -7.37
N PHE A 53 -7.15 14.02 -6.53
CA PHE A 53 -7.89 12.78 -6.79
C PHE A 53 -8.74 12.32 -5.60
N GLY A 54 -8.74 13.05 -4.49
CA GLY A 54 -9.49 12.69 -3.28
C GLY A 54 -8.68 11.83 -2.29
N GLN A 55 -9.35 11.38 -1.24
CA GLN A 55 -8.74 10.62 -0.16
C GLN A 55 -8.09 9.33 -0.67
N PRO A 56 -6.82 9.05 -0.32
CA PRO A 56 -6.14 7.85 -0.78
C PRO A 56 -6.50 6.62 0.06
N LEU A 57 -6.55 5.44 -0.58
CA LEU A 57 -6.32 4.17 0.07
C LEU A 57 -4.82 3.87 -0.04
N VAL A 58 -4.14 3.72 1.11
CA VAL A 58 -2.70 3.49 1.16
C VAL A 58 -2.40 2.01 1.32
N VAL A 59 -1.58 1.46 0.42
CA VAL A 59 -1.08 0.08 0.53
C VAL A 59 0.36 0.13 1.03
N HIS A 60 0.64 -0.57 2.12
CA HIS A 60 1.98 -0.58 2.72
C HIS A 60 2.28 -1.93 3.41
N ASP A 61 3.55 -2.19 3.67
CA ASP A 61 4.01 -3.32 4.47
C ASP A 61 3.70 -3.12 5.96
N ASP A 62 3.60 -4.22 6.69
CA ASP A 62 3.38 -4.20 8.13
C ASP A 62 4.19 -5.32 8.82
N LEU A 63 5.07 -4.90 9.75
CA LEU A 63 5.91 -5.81 10.54
C LEU A 63 5.13 -6.59 11.60
N ASP A 64 3.99 -6.06 12.05
CA ASP A 64 3.16 -6.68 13.10
C ASP A 64 2.20 -7.75 12.57
N LEU A 65 2.11 -7.89 11.26
CA LEU A 65 1.36 -8.96 10.62
C LEU A 65 2.29 -10.09 10.19
N PRO A 66 1.87 -11.36 10.37
CA PRO A 66 2.60 -12.50 9.82
C PRO A 66 2.86 -12.32 8.32
N LEU A 67 3.96 -12.89 7.84
CA LEU A 67 4.31 -12.87 6.42
C LEU A 67 3.13 -13.39 5.57
N GLY A 68 2.72 -12.59 4.62
CA GLY A 68 1.64 -12.93 3.71
C GLY A 68 0.23 -12.59 4.23
N ALA A 69 0.05 -12.22 5.49
CA ALA A 69 -1.24 -11.78 6.01
C ALA A 69 -1.64 -10.43 5.41
N LEU A 70 -2.94 -10.25 5.19
CA LEU A 70 -3.52 -9.00 4.70
C LEU A 70 -4.50 -8.43 5.71
N ARG A 71 -4.56 -7.11 5.83
CA ARG A 71 -5.52 -6.45 6.73
C ARG A 71 -5.92 -5.08 6.23
N PHE A 72 -7.21 -4.85 6.03
CA PHE A 72 -7.74 -3.50 5.88
C PHE A 72 -7.86 -2.78 7.23
N ARG A 73 -7.68 -1.46 7.23
CA ARG A 73 -7.99 -0.56 8.33
C ARG A 73 -8.48 0.77 7.77
N MET A 74 -9.57 1.29 8.33
CA MET A 74 -10.14 2.58 7.91
C MET A 74 -9.36 3.76 8.44
N LYS A 75 -8.66 3.59 9.58
CA LYS A 75 -7.88 4.63 10.26
C LYS A 75 -6.83 4.00 11.20
N GLY A 76 -5.95 4.80 11.75
CA GLY A 76 -5.00 4.37 12.79
C GLY A 76 -3.68 5.11 12.76
N SER A 77 -2.86 4.93 13.80
CA SER A 77 -1.51 5.48 13.90
C SER A 77 -0.56 4.89 12.85
N ALA A 78 0.64 5.42 12.78
CA ALA A 78 1.67 4.91 11.86
C ALA A 78 2.23 3.54 12.26
N GLY A 79 2.08 3.12 13.54
CA GLY A 79 2.60 1.83 14.02
C GLY A 79 4.12 1.67 13.82
N GLY A 80 4.88 2.75 13.89
CA GLY A 80 6.33 2.73 13.61
C GLY A 80 6.72 2.76 12.13
N HIS A 81 5.75 2.73 11.20
CA HIS A 81 6.03 2.78 9.78
C HIS A 81 6.30 4.21 9.31
N ASN A 82 7.55 4.57 9.03
CA ASN A 82 7.99 5.94 8.70
C ASN A 82 7.26 6.53 7.48
N GLY A 83 6.95 5.73 6.48
CA GLY A 83 6.20 6.18 5.31
C GLY A 83 4.76 6.58 5.66
N VAL A 84 4.08 5.77 6.48
CA VAL A 84 2.73 6.09 6.96
C VAL A 84 2.75 7.34 7.86
N ALA A 85 3.77 7.49 8.71
CA ALA A 85 3.96 8.70 9.53
C ALA A 85 4.11 9.94 8.64
N SER A 86 4.90 9.85 7.57
CA SER A 86 5.04 10.93 6.59
C SER A 86 3.70 11.28 5.91
N VAL A 87 2.90 10.28 5.55
CA VAL A 87 1.56 10.51 4.95
C VAL A 87 0.63 11.20 5.95
N ILE A 88 0.54 10.72 7.20
CA ILE A 88 -0.28 11.32 8.25
C ILE A 88 0.10 12.79 8.46
N ALA A 89 1.40 13.08 8.59
CA ALA A 89 1.90 14.44 8.82
C ALA A 89 1.49 15.42 7.70
N HIS A 90 1.45 14.96 6.45
CA HIS A 90 1.17 15.83 5.31
C HIS A 90 -0.31 15.84 4.89
N LEU A 91 -1.10 14.82 5.22
CA LEU A 91 -2.56 14.85 5.09
C LEU A 91 -3.22 15.58 6.27
N GLY A 92 -2.53 15.69 7.41
CA GLY A 92 -3.07 16.30 8.64
C GLY A 92 -4.06 15.41 9.38
N THR A 93 -4.19 14.15 9.01
CA THR A 93 -5.13 13.20 9.61
C THR A 93 -4.64 11.76 9.49
N PRO A 94 -4.87 10.89 10.49
CA PRO A 94 -4.69 9.45 10.39
C PRO A 94 -5.91 8.72 9.78
N ASP A 95 -6.98 9.45 9.47
CA ASP A 95 -8.27 8.90 9.04
C ASP A 95 -8.31 8.70 7.52
N PHE A 96 -7.60 7.69 7.04
CA PHE A 96 -7.63 7.21 5.67
C PHE A 96 -7.50 5.69 5.61
N PRO A 97 -8.18 5.04 4.66
CA PRO A 97 -8.14 3.59 4.51
C PRO A 97 -6.75 3.09 4.13
N ARG A 98 -6.40 1.92 4.63
CA ARG A 98 -5.13 1.23 4.41
C ARG A 98 -5.34 -0.24 4.14
N LEU A 99 -4.59 -0.77 3.20
CA LEU A 99 -4.36 -2.21 3.07
C LEU A 99 -2.95 -2.52 3.53
N LYS A 100 -2.82 -3.26 4.62
CA LYS A 100 -1.58 -3.71 5.22
C LYS A 100 -1.20 -5.07 4.66
N ILE A 101 0.05 -5.23 4.27
CA ILE A 101 0.62 -6.51 3.80
C ILE A 101 1.67 -6.94 4.81
N GLY A 102 1.44 -8.05 5.48
CA GLY A 102 2.35 -8.60 6.47
C GLY A 102 3.66 -9.05 5.85
N ILE A 103 4.75 -8.61 6.46
CA ILE A 103 6.12 -9.04 6.14
C ILE A 103 6.80 -9.75 7.31
N GLY A 104 6.09 -9.88 8.46
CA GLY A 104 6.65 -10.43 9.67
C GLY A 104 7.71 -9.54 10.31
N ARG A 105 8.17 -9.94 11.49
CA ARG A 105 9.25 -9.25 12.21
C ARG A 105 10.52 -10.07 12.20
N PRO A 106 11.70 -9.48 12.07
CA PRO A 106 12.96 -10.15 12.38
C PRO A 106 13.04 -10.46 13.89
N ALA A 107 13.89 -11.43 14.23
CA ALA A 107 14.13 -11.81 15.62
C ALA A 107 14.74 -10.67 16.46
N SER A 108 15.50 -9.78 15.83
CA SER A 108 16.16 -8.64 16.47
C SER A 108 15.61 -7.31 15.94
N LYS A 109 15.42 -6.35 16.86
CA LYS A 109 15.02 -4.96 16.48
C LYS A 109 16.09 -4.24 15.66
N ALA A 110 17.36 -4.61 15.81
CA ALA A 110 18.47 -4.02 15.06
C ALA A 110 18.38 -4.33 13.55
N ASP A 111 17.75 -5.44 13.19
CA ASP A 111 17.69 -5.94 11.82
C ASP A 111 16.46 -5.42 11.04
N VAL A 112 15.58 -4.62 11.67
CA VAL A 112 14.30 -4.19 11.06
C VAL A 112 14.51 -3.43 9.75
N VAL A 113 15.49 -2.54 9.66
CA VAL A 113 15.74 -1.77 8.43
C VAL A 113 16.22 -2.68 7.33
N ASP A 114 17.15 -3.57 7.63
CA ASP A 114 17.67 -4.55 6.66
C ASP A 114 16.59 -5.54 6.26
N TRP A 115 15.75 -5.98 7.19
CA TRP A 115 14.60 -6.86 6.93
C TRP A 115 13.63 -6.26 5.90
N VAL A 116 13.24 -5.00 6.10
CA VAL A 116 12.31 -4.29 5.18
C VAL A 116 12.95 -4.06 3.81
N LEU A 117 14.28 -3.87 3.75
CA LEU A 117 15.00 -3.58 2.51
C LEU A 117 15.53 -4.84 1.80
N THR A 118 15.62 -5.96 2.52
CA THR A 118 16.11 -7.24 1.97
C THR A 118 15.05 -7.87 1.06
N ARG A 119 15.50 -8.48 -0.01
CA ARG A 119 14.62 -9.28 -0.87
C ARG A 119 14.31 -10.61 -0.17
N CYS A 120 13.02 -10.90 -0.03
CA CYS A 120 12.60 -12.25 0.35
C CYS A 120 13.14 -13.28 -0.65
N GLU A 121 13.62 -14.40 -0.16
CA GLU A 121 14.13 -15.52 -0.97
C GLU A 121 13.38 -16.83 -0.64
N GLY A 122 13.48 -17.82 -1.52
CA GLY A 122 12.87 -19.13 -1.31
C GLY A 122 11.36 -19.09 -1.05
N ALA A 123 10.90 -19.87 -0.09
CA ALA A 123 9.48 -20.03 0.27
C ALA A 123 8.83 -18.72 0.75
N ASP A 124 9.59 -17.86 1.42
CA ASP A 124 9.12 -16.54 1.87
C ASP A 124 8.77 -15.64 0.69
N ARG A 125 9.54 -15.71 -0.40
CA ARG A 125 9.27 -14.99 -1.64
C ARG A 125 7.98 -15.46 -2.29
N GLU A 126 7.72 -16.75 -2.31
CA GLU A 126 6.48 -17.31 -2.86
C GLU A 126 5.27 -16.89 -2.03
N THR A 127 5.38 -16.96 -0.69
CA THR A 127 4.35 -16.51 0.25
C THR A 127 4.04 -15.03 0.06
N PHE A 128 5.08 -14.18 -0.05
CA PHE A 128 4.92 -12.75 -0.27
C PHE A 128 4.30 -12.45 -1.65
N ASN A 129 4.74 -13.12 -2.71
CA ASN A 129 4.16 -12.95 -4.06
C ASN A 129 2.68 -13.37 -4.09
N GLY A 130 2.32 -14.45 -3.40
CA GLY A 130 0.94 -14.86 -3.21
C GLY A 130 0.11 -13.79 -2.48
N ALA A 131 0.66 -13.19 -1.43
CA ALA A 131 0.02 -12.08 -0.73
C ALA A 131 -0.17 -10.84 -1.61
N VAL A 132 0.81 -10.50 -2.45
CA VAL A 132 0.71 -9.42 -3.44
C VAL A 132 -0.43 -9.67 -4.42
N GLY A 133 -0.60 -10.90 -4.88
CA GLY A 133 -1.73 -11.30 -5.74
C GLY A 133 -3.07 -11.11 -5.03
N ARG A 134 -3.22 -11.66 -3.82
CA ARG A 134 -4.44 -11.50 -3.03
C ARG A 134 -4.73 -10.04 -2.67
N ALA A 135 -3.70 -9.23 -2.39
CA ALA A 135 -3.87 -7.80 -2.14
C ALA A 135 -4.42 -7.07 -3.37
N ALA A 136 -3.95 -7.41 -4.58
CA ALA A 136 -4.47 -6.84 -5.81
C ALA A 136 -5.94 -7.22 -6.05
N GLU A 137 -6.34 -8.48 -5.79
CA GLU A 137 -7.73 -8.91 -5.87
C GLU A 137 -8.62 -8.23 -4.83
N ALA A 138 -8.15 -8.08 -3.58
CA ALA A 138 -8.88 -7.36 -2.54
C ALA A 138 -9.08 -5.88 -2.89
N LEU A 139 -8.07 -5.23 -3.49
CA LEU A 139 -8.20 -3.87 -4.00
C LEU A 139 -9.17 -3.78 -5.18
N ARG A 140 -9.16 -4.76 -6.08
CA ARG A 140 -10.13 -4.85 -7.19
C ARG A 140 -11.54 -5.02 -6.65
N SER A 141 -11.75 -5.93 -5.69
CA SER A 141 -13.05 -6.09 -5.02
C SER A 141 -13.50 -4.78 -4.37
N ALA A 142 -12.61 -4.05 -3.68
CA ALA A 142 -12.94 -2.75 -3.09
C ALA A 142 -13.38 -1.71 -4.14
N LEU A 143 -12.82 -1.73 -5.34
CA LEU A 143 -13.24 -0.86 -6.44
C LEU A 143 -14.58 -1.28 -7.06
N ASP A 144 -14.87 -2.57 -7.08
CA ASP A 144 -16.07 -3.13 -7.70
C ASP A 144 -17.29 -3.10 -6.77
N THR A 145 -17.10 -3.41 -5.49
CA THR A 145 -18.18 -3.66 -4.51
C THR A 145 -18.18 -2.71 -3.31
N GLY A 146 -17.16 -1.86 -3.20
CA GLY A 146 -16.93 -0.97 -2.06
C GLY A 146 -16.03 -1.57 -0.99
N LEU A 147 -15.44 -0.68 -0.19
CA LEU A 147 -14.40 -1.05 0.77
C LEU A 147 -14.94 -1.92 1.92
N ASP A 148 -16.15 -1.64 2.43
CA ASP A 148 -16.74 -2.40 3.54
C ASP A 148 -16.96 -3.88 3.17
N ARG A 149 -17.41 -4.13 1.94
CA ARG A 149 -17.58 -5.49 1.45
C ARG A 149 -16.23 -6.19 1.24
N ALA A 150 -15.26 -5.52 0.65
CA ALA A 150 -13.91 -6.07 0.48
C ALA A 150 -13.25 -6.39 1.84
N MET A 151 -13.49 -5.57 2.87
CA MET A 151 -13.05 -5.84 4.24
C MET A 151 -13.68 -7.12 4.80
N THR A 152 -15.00 -7.27 4.62
CA THR A 152 -15.72 -8.48 5.06
C THR A 152 -15.22 -9.74 4.34
N GLU A 153 -15.02 -9.67 3.03
CA GLU A 153 -14.50 -10.77 2.22
C GLU A 153 -13.07 -11.18 2.62
N LEU A 154 -12.26 -10.21 3.06
CA LEU A 154 -10.90 -10.46 3.56
C LEU A 154 -10.87 -10.92 5.05
N GLY A 155 -11.99 -10.87 5.77
CA GLY A 155 -12.08 -11.22 7.18
C GLY A 155 -11.42 -10.22 8.13
N THR A 156 -11.48 -8.92 7.82
CA THR A 156 -10.76 -7.86 8.57
C THR A 156 -11.63 -6.69 8.99
#